data_1dfcaad2bca4d1bed09e9484576a8d8a
#
_entry.id   1dfcaad2bca4d1bed09e9484576a8d8a
#
_cell.length_a   1.000
_cell.length_b   1.000
_cell.length_c   1.000
_cell.angle_alpha   90.00
_cell.angle_beta   90.00
_cell.angle_gamma   90.00
#
_symmetry.space_group_name_H-M   'P 1'
#
loop_
_entity.id
_entity.type
_entity.pdbx_description
1 polymer ?
#
loop_
_entity_poly.entity_id
_entity_poly.type
_entity_poly.pdbx_seq_one_letter_code
_entity_poly.pdbx_strand_id
1 'polypeptide(L)'
;MRSKLIVALLVSVLALGVASSVATGSTSRQASVGAAAGPSLASSCFLAKTKFVLHAGLAFGAFHRYIYKPYRAHAFTGPDKVKTIAKVAVAGAFVYHEVNIALQDAKCSKTLSVVVSPLTALGAGFTGLVAKLKGGSVDGAGLASLGKGVDSVGSLAGGAGVPITDIAHGL
;
A
#
# COMPACT_ATOMS: atom_id res chain seq x y z
N MET A 1 26.36 24.62 -13.99
CA MET A 1 26.11 23.66 -15.08
C MET A 1 26.62 22.24 -14.78
N ARG A 2 26.54 21.74 -13.54
CA ARG A 2 27.08 20.41 -13.16
C ARG A 2 26.06 19.41 -12.59
N SER A 3 24.76 19.77 -12.54
CA SER A 3 23.73 18.92 -11.94
C SER A 3 22.84 18.13 -12.90
N LYS A 4 23.06 18.22 -14.21
CA LYS A 4 22.24 17.52 -15.22
C LYS A 4 22.80 16.17 -15.71
N LEU A 5 23.98 15.77 -15.25
CA LEU A 5 24.67 14.55 -15.73
C LEU A 5 24.48 13.30 -14.84
N ILE A 6 23.88 13.43 -13.68
CA ILE A 6 23.76 12.31 -12.72
C ILE A 6 22.46 11.51 -12.90
N VAL A 7 21.44 12.05 -13.56
CA VAL A 7 20.14 11.40 -13.73
C VAL A 7 20.10 10.40 -14.93
N ALA A 8 21.08 10.47 -15.82
CA ALA A 8 21.07 9.66 -17.06
C ALA A 8 21.68 8.25 -16.93
N LEU A 9 22.19 7.86 -15.77
CA LEU A 9 23.01 6.63 -15.63
C LEU A 9 22.32 5.48 -14.88
N LEU A 10 21.05 5.58 -14.58
CA LEU A 10 20.31 4.58 -13.78
C LEU A 10 19.19 3.83 -14.54
N VAL A 11 19.12 3.95 -15.86
CA VAL A 11 18.04 3.30 -16.66
C VAL A 11 18.54 2.18 -17.59
N SER A 12 19.81 1.77 -17.53
CA SER A 12 20.37 0.84 -18.51
C SER A 12 20.85 -0.50 -17.97
N VAL A 13 20.10 -1.18 -17.11
CA VAL A 13 20.36 -2.60 -16.79
C VAL A 13 19.02 -3.31 -16.55
N LEU A 14 18.35 -3.71 -17.60
CA LEU A 14 17.39 -4.85 -17.59
C LEU A 14 17.00 -5.26 -19.02
N ALA A 15 17.92 -5.86 -19.74
CA ALA A 15 17.58 -6.63 -20.94
C ALA A 15 18.70 -7.62 -21.25
N LEU A 16 18.54 -8.87 -20.82
CA LEU A 16 19.19 -10.12 -21.28
C LEU A 16 18.65 -11.21 -20.34
N GLY A 17 17.95 -12.18 -20.81
CA GLY A 17 18.12 -13.25 -21.67
C GLY A 17 17.01 -14.24 -21.58
N VAL A 18 16.29 -14.48 -22.66
CA VAL A 18 15.45 -15.67 -22.82
C VAL A 18 16.16 -16.56 -23.82
N ALA A 19 16.88 -17.58 -23.33
CA ALA A 19 17.42 -18.64 -24.17
C ALA A 19 16.41 -19.79 -24.21
N SER A 20 15.79 -19.97 -25.36
CA SER A 20 14.97 -21.12 -25.70
C SER A 20 15.86 -22.34 -25.92
N SER A 21 15.75 -23.38 -25.13
CA SER A 21 16.32 -24.69 -25.40
C SER A 21 15.21 -25.66 -25.75
N VAL A 22 15.09 -25.97 -27.04
CA VAL A 22 14.32 -27.10 -27.54
C VAL A 22 15.20 -28.35 -27.37
N ALA A 23 14.79 -29.31 -26.57
CA ALA A 23 15.37 -30.65 -26.52
C ALA A 23 14.23 -31.68 -26.70
N THR A 24 14.36 -32.37 -27.78
CA THR A 24 13.57 -33.49 -28.29
C THR A 24 13.87 -34.77 -27.47
N GLY A 25 12.82 -35.49 -27.06
CA GLY A 25 12.83 -36.95 -26.98
C GLY A 25 13.23 -37.56 -25.65
N SER A 26 12.29 -38.18 -24.98
CA SER A 26 12.27 -39.63 -24.66
C SER A 26 11.21 -39.93 -23.61
N THR A 27 10.32 -40.84 -23.95
CA THR A 27 9.42 -41.64 -23.11
C THR A 27 10.06 -42.10 -21.82
N SER A 28 9.44 -41.78 -20.66
CA SER A 28 9.25 -42.74 -19.58
C SER A 28 8.62 -42.13 -18.33
N ARG A 29 7.61 -42.85 -17.85
CA ARG A 29 7.04 -42.85 -16.48
C ARG A 29 6.63 -41.49 -15.91
N GLN A 30 5.35 -41.18 -16.11
CA GLN A 30 4.59 -40.33 -15.20
C GLN A 30 4.69 -40.87 -13.78
N ALA A 31 5.73 -40.48 -13.06
CA ALA A 31 5.59 -40.29 -11.64
C ALA A 31 4.71 -39.05 -11.49
N SER A 32 3.48 -39.24 -11.06
CA SER A 32 2.61 -38.15 -10.58
C SER A 32 3.28 -37.52 -9.38
N VAL A 33 4.22 -36.61 -9.67
CA VAL A 33 4.65 -35.62 -8.68
C VAL A 33 3.40 -34.79 -8.46
N GLY A 34 2.76 -35.03 -7.30
CA GLY A 34 1.61 -34.25 -6.87
C GLY A 34 1.95 -32.77 -7.09
N ALA A 35 1.21 -32.12 -7.95
CA ALA A 35 1.25 -30.68 -8.08
C ALA A 35 1.09 -30.14 -6.66
N ALA A 36 2.17 -29.56 -6.13
CA ALA A 36 2.08 -28.81 -4.90
C ALA A 36 1.01 -27.76 -5.18
N ALA A 37 -0.19 -27.99 -4.63
CA ALA A 37 -1.27 -27.03 -4.72
C ALA A 37 -0.69 -25.74 -4.15
N GLY A 38 -0.53 -24.73 -5.01
CA GLY A 38 -0.16 -23.39 -4.57
C GLY A 38 -1.12 -23.02 -3.43
N PRO A 39 -0.75 -22.10 -2.52
CA PRO A 39 -1.57 -21.78 -1.36
C PRO A 39 -3.00 -21.54 -1.80
N SER A 40 -3.91 -22.43 -1.38
CA SER A 40 -5.32 -22.34 -1.78
C SER A 40 -5.87 -21.01 -1.27
N LEU A 41 -6.82 -20.39 -2.00
CA LEU A 41 -7.50 -19.17 -1.57
C LEU A 41 -7.99 -19.28 -0.11
N ALA A 42 -8.35 -20.50 0.33
CA ALA A 42 -8.72 -20.78 1.71
C ALA A 42 -7.58 -20.53 2.71
N SER A 43 -6.33 -20.83 2.35
CA SER A 43 -5.18 -20.55 3.22
C SER A 43 -4.81 -19.05 3.25
N SER A 44 -5.07 -18.31 2.17
CA SER A 44 -4.85 -16.84 2.13
C SER A 44 -5.88 -16.09 2.98
N CYS A 45 -7.10 -16.63 3.11
CA CYS A 45 -8.17 -16.02 3.91
C CYS A 45 -8.14 -16.44 5.41
N PHE A 46 -7.22 -17.32 5.80
CA PHE A 46 -7.03 -17.65 7.20
C PHE A 46 -6.58 -16.42 7.99
N LEU A 47 -7.23 -16.17 9.12
CA LEU A 47 -7.01 -14.98 9.96
C LEU A 47 -7.25 -13.63 9.24
N ALA A 48 -8.13 -13.59 8.24
CA ALA A 48 -8.40 -12.37 7.47
C ALA A 48 -8.73 -11.15 8.35
N LYS A 49 -9.53 -11.32 9.40
CA LYS A 49 -9.87 -10.23 10.33
C LYS A 49 -8.65 -9.72 11.08
N THR A 50 -7.80 -10.63 11.59
CA THR A 50 -6.59 -10.26 12.33
C THR A 50 -5.57 -9.55 11.44
N LYS A 51 -5.36 -10.07 10.22
CA LYS A 51 -4.50 -9.45 9.22
C LYS A 51 -5.02 -8.08 8.80
N PHE A 52 -6.33 -7.97 8.57
CA PHE A 52 -6.98 -6.70 8.26
C PHE A 52 -6.72 -5.66 9.34
N VAL A 53 -6.93 -5.98 10.62
CA VAL A 53 -6.69 -5.05 11.75
C VAL A 53 -5.23 -4.63 11.78
N LEU A 54 -4.29 -5.55 11.57
CA LEU A 54 -2.86 -5.26 11.54
C LEU A 54 -2.51 -4.27 10.41
N HIS A 55 -2.88 -4.61 9.18
CA HIS A 55 -2.51 -3.80 8.02
C HIS A 55 -3.26 -2.46 7.98
N ALA A 56 -4.53 -2.43 8.33
CA ALA A 56 -5.29 -1.19 8.47
C ALA A 56 -4.74 -0.31 9.62
N GLY A 57 -4.39 -0.90 10.75
CA GLY A 57 -3.78 -0.19 11.88
C GLY A 57 -2.42 0.42 11.55
N LEU A 58 -1.57 -0.31 10.82
CA LEU A 58 -0.29 0.20 10.31
C LEU A 58 -0.50 1.36 9.31
N ALA A 59 -1.42 1.18 8.36
CA ALA A 59 -1.73 2.21 7.38
C ALA A 59 -2.24 3.49 8.03
N PHE A 60 -3.23 3.38 8.93
CA PHE A 60 -3.88 4.53 9.55
C PHE A 60 -2.95 5.25 10.53
N GLY A 61 -2.20 4.49 11.33
CA GLY A 61 -1.20 5.05 12.22
C GLY A 61 -0.08 5.79 11.46
N ALA A 62 0.44 5.19 10.39
CA ALA A 62 1.44 5.85 9.54
C ALA A 62 0.87 7.10 8.84
N PHE A 63 -0.37 7.05 8.35
CA PHE A 63 -1.06 8.21 7.78
C PHE A 63 -1.16 9.35 8.78
N HIS A 64 -1.71 9.10 9.98
CA HIS A 64 -1.88 10.12 11.00
C HIS A 64 -0.55 10.74 11.42
N ARG A 65 0.48 9.91 11.66
CA ARG A 65 1.77 10.37 12.18
C ARG A 65 2.61 11.10 11.14
N TYR A 66 2.74 10.52 9.94
CA TYR A 66 3.74 10.98 8.96
C TYR A 66 3.17 11.84 7.83
N ILE A 67 1.84 11.83 7.63
CA ILE A 67 1.18 12.59 6.58
C ILE A 67 0.26 13.66 7.16
N TYR A 68 -0.70 13.26 7.99
CA TYR A 68 -1.75 14.15 8.48
C TYR A 68 -1.23 15.14 9.53
N LYS A 69 -0.40 14.69 10.48
CA LYS A 69 0.22 15.57 11.50
C LYS A 69 1.10 16.66 10.87
N PRO A 70 2.05 16.37 9.95
CA PRO A 70 2.79 17.40 9.22
C PRO A 70 1.90 18.35 8.43
N TYR A 71 0.83 17.85 7.82
CA TYR A 71 -0.16 18.69 7.14
C TYR A 71 -0.81 19.69 8.10
N ARG A 72 -1.32 19.23 9.23
CA ARG A 72 -1.91 20.08 10.27
C ARG A 72 -0.93 21.09 10.85
N ALA A 73 0.35 20.76 10.90
CA ALA A 73 1.43 21.64 11.36
C ALA A 73 1.96 22.60 10.27
N HIS A 74 1.31 22.68 9.11
CA HIS A 74 1.73 23.52 7.97
C HIS A 74 3.20 23.28 7.52
N ALA A 75 3.74 22.09 7.77
CA ALA A 75 5.14 21.76 7.45
C ALA A 75 5.46 21.72 5.94
N PHE A 76 4.46 21.85 5.08
CA PHE A 76 4.62 21.90 3.62
C PHE A 76 4.88 23.31 3.07
N THR A 77 4.88 24.34 3.89
CA THR A 77 5.06 25.75 3.47
C THR A 77 6.36 26.37 3.95
N GLY A 78 7.10 25.71 4.84
CA GLY A 78 8.34 26.20 5.45
C GLY A 78 9.60 25.93 4.62
N PRO A 79 10.78 26.34 5.13
CA PRO A 79 12.08 26.16 4.47
C PRO A 79 12.41 24.68 4.22
N ASP A 80 11.94 23.76 5.09
CA ASP A 80 12.12 22.32 4.96
C ASP A 80 11.08 21.62 4.07
N LYS A 81 10.30 22.37 3.30
CA LYS A 81 9.22 21.85 2.44
C LYS A 81 9.66 20.64 1.61
N VAL A 82 10.78 20.72 0.92
CA VAL A 82 11.26 19.65 0.02
C VAL A 82 11.54 18.36 0.80
N LYS A 83 12.20 18.48 1.94
CA LYS A 83 12.49 17.36 2.84
C LYS A 83 11.22 16.75 3.41
N THR A 84 10.25 17.57 3.79
CA THR A 84 8.95 17.13 4.30
C THR A 84 8.18 16.39 3.21
N ILE A 85 8.09 16.92 1.99
CA ILE A 85 7.42 16.28 0.85
C ILE A 85 8.06 14.91 0.55
N ALA A 86 9.40 14.82 0.55
CA ALA A 86 10.09 13.54 0.31
C ALA A 86 9.74 12.49 1.37
N LYS A 87 9.74 12.85 2.66
CA LYS A 87 9.35 11.96 3.75
C LYS A 87 7.89 11.50 3.63
N VAL A 88 6.99 12.43 3.33
CA VAL A 88 5.55 12.15 3.19
C VAL A 88 5.27 11.29 1.95
N ALA A 89 6.04 11.45 0.87
CA ALA A 89 5.91 10.59 -0.32
C ALA A 89 6.27 9.12 -0.01
N VAL A 90 7.33 8.90 0.78
CA VAL A 90 7.70 7.54 1.25
C VAL A 90 6.62 6.98 2.16
N ALA A 91 6.15 7.76 3.14
CA ALA A 91 5.07 7.35 4.04
C ALA A 91 3.77 7.05 3.25
N GLY A 92 3.44 7.87 2.24
CA GLY A 92 2.29 7.67 1.37
C GLY A 92 2.36 6.36 0.57
N ALA A 93 3.55 6.00 0.07
CA ALA A 93 3.75 4.72 -0.61
C ALA A 93 3.57 3.53 0.35
N PHE A 94 4.07 3.63 1.58
CA PHE A 94 3.85 2.63 2.62
C PHE A 94 2.36 2.49 2.95
N VAL A 95 1.67 3.60 3.24
CA VAL A 95 0.23 3.59 3.54
C VAL A 95 -0.57 2.97 2.41
N TYR A 96 -0.25 3.32 1.16
CA TYR A 96 -0.89 2.71 -0.02
C TYR A 96 -0.71 1.19 -0.05
N HIS A 97 0.50 0.72 0.22
CA HIS A 97 0.81 -0.72 0.26
C HIS A 97 -0.04 -1.43 1.33
N GLU A 98 -0.04 -0.93 2.55
CA GLU A 98 -0.79 -1.51 3.67
C GLU A 98 -2.31 -1.48 3.44
N VAL A 99 -2.85 -0.39 2.87
CA VAL A 99 -4.27 -0.29 2.49
C VAL A 99 -4.65 -1.35 1.46
N ASN A 100 -3.77 -1.64 0.48
CA ASN A 100 -4.05 -2.69 -0.51
C ASN A 100 -4.05 -4.08 0.12
N ILE A 101 -3.15 -4.37 1.06
CA ILE A 101 -3.16 -5.66 1.77
C ILE A 101 -4.43 -5.75 2.64
N ALA A 102 -4.76 -4.72 3.40
CA ALA A 102 -6.00 -4.67 4.18
C ALA A 102 -7.24 -4.87 3.31
N LEU A 103 -7.26 -4.32 2.09
CA LEU A 103 -8.35 -4.53 1.13
C LEU A 103 -8.46 -6.00 0.70
N GLN A 104 -7.34 -6.69 0.46
CA GLN A 104 -7.36 -8.13 0.14
C GLN A 104 -7.89 -8.94 1.32
N ASP A 105 -7.45 -8.64 2.54
CA ASP A 105 -7.93 -9.30 3.75
C ASP A 105 -9.43 -9.04 3.98
N ALA A 106 -9.91 -7.81 3.75
CA ALA A 106 -11.32 -7.46 3.85
C ALA A 106 -12.20 -8.26 2.87
N LYS A 107 -11.74 -8.48 1.64
CA LYS A 107 -12.44 -9.29 0.64
C LYS A 107 -12.61 -10.76 1.06
N CYS A 108 -11.74 -11.26 1.92
CA CYS A 108 -11.81 -12.61 2.46
C CYS A 108 -12.87 -12.78 3.57
N SER A 109 -13.49 -11.71 4.06
CA SER A 109 -14.42 -11.76 5.20
C SER A 109 -15.74 -11.11 4.87
N LYS A 110 -16.84 -11.86 4.97
CA LYS A 110 -18.21 -11.30 4.82
C LYS A 110 -18.47 -10.15 5.80
N THR A 111 -17.96 -10.25 7.02
CA THR A 111 -18.09 -9.20 8.05
C THR A 111 -17.45 -7.89 7.61
N LEU A 112 -16.33 -7.95 6.86
CA LEU A 112 -15.58 -6.79 6.40
C LEU A 112 -16.02 -6.29 5.02
N SER A 113 -17.06 -6.87 4.42
CA SER A 113 -17.56 -6.41 3.10
C SER A 113 -17.95 -4.93 3.09
N VAL A 114 -18.41 -4.40 4.22
CA VAL A 114 -18.79 -2.97 4.38
C VAL A 114 -17.62 -2.00 4.21
N VAL A 115 -16.38 -2.43 4.46
CA VAL A 115 -15.19 -1.58 4.32
C VAL A 115 -14.51 -1.72 2.96
N VAL A 116 -14.89 -2.68 2.11
CA VAL A 116 -14.23 -2.93 0.82
C VAL A 116 -14.31 -1.72 -0.11
N SER A 117 -15.49 -1.14 -0.29
CA SER A 117 -15.67 0.03 -1.15
C SER A 117 -14.92 1.27 -0.62
N PRO A 118 -15.05 1.66 0.67
CA PRO A 118 -14.27 2.78 1.22
C PRO A 118 -12.75 2.56 1.15
N LEU A 119 -12.25 1.33 1.40
CA LEU A 119 -10.82 1.04 1.26
C LEU A 119 -10.32 1.16 -0.18
N THR A 120 -11.15 0.75 -1.15
CA THR A 120 -10.81 0.93 -2.58
C THR A 120 -10.69 2.41 -2.92
N ALA A 121 -11.61 3.23 -2.44
CA ALA A 121 -11.57 4.68 -2.62
C ALA A 121 -10.34 5.31 -1.94
N LEU A 122 -9.99 4.86 -0.73
CA LEU A 122 -8.77 5.29 -0.04
C LEU A 122 -7.51 4.92 -0.83
N GLY A 123 -7.41 3.72 -1.36
CA GLY A 123 -6.28 3.28 -2.19
C GLY A 123 -6.08 4.19 -3.40
N ALA A 124 -7.15 4.53 -4.12
CA ALA A 124 -7.11 5.47 -5.23
C ALA A 124 -6.69 6.88 -4.77
N GLY A 125 -7.20 7.34 -3.64
CA GLY A 125 -6.83 8.64 -3.04
C GLY A 125 -5.36 8.72 -2.66
N PHE A 126 -4.80 7.66 -2.06
CA PHE A 126 -3.36 7.60 -1.73
C PHE A 126 -2.48 7.55 -2.98
N THR A 127 -2.90 6.85 -4.05
CA THR A 127 -2.20 6.88 -5.34
C THR A 127 -2.13 8.31 -5.89
N GLY A 128 -3.25 9.03 -5.88
CA GLY A 128 -3.30 10.42 -6.30
C GLY A 128 -2.42 11.35 -5.44
N LEU A 129 -2.44 11.15 -4.11
CA LEU A 129 -1.57 11.90 -3.19
C LEU A 129 -0.09 11.69 -3.51
N VAL A 130 0.35 10.43 -3.66
CA VAL A 130 1.76 10.12 -3.97
C VAL A 130 2.18 10.72 -5.31
N ALA A 131 1.32 10.70 -6.33
CA ALA A 131 1.60 11.31 -7.62
C ALA A 131 1.80 12.83 -7.50
N LYS A 132 0.92 13.53 -6.76
CA LYS A 132 1.04 14.97 -6.50
C LYS A 132 2.31 15.32 -5.72
N LEU A 133 2.63 14.54 -4.67
CA LEU A 133 3.84 14.74 -3.88
C LEU A 133 5.12 14.56 -4.71
N LYS A 134 5.17 13.58 -5.61
CA LYS A 134 6.28 13.40 -6.55
C LYS A 134 6.43 14.62 -7.50
N GLY A 135 5.33 15.26 -7.85
CA GLY A 135 5.31 16.53 -8.59
C GLY A 135 5.62 17.77 -7.73
N GLY A 136 5.95 17.61 -6.46
CA GLY A 136 6.28 18.71 -5.55
C GLY A 136 5.07 19.52 -5.08
N SER A 137 3.84 19.05 -5.32
CA SER A 137 2.61 19.72 -4.92
C SER A 137 1.93 19.00 -3.75
N VAL A 138 1.21 19.79 -2.94
CA VAL A 138 0.44 19.28 -1.80
C VAL A 138 -1.01 19.72 -1.95
N ASP A 139 -1.91 18.74 -2.01
CA ASP A 139 -3.36 18.97 -2.08
C ASP A 139 -3.97 18.89 -0.69
N GLY A 140 -4.16 20.05 -0.07
CA GLY A 140 -4.73 20.11 1.28
C GLY A 140 -6.17 19.60 1.36
N ALA A 141 -6.99 19.84 0.35
CA ALA A 141 -8.37 19.35 0.30
C ALA A 141 -8.39 17.83 0.15
N GLY A 142 -7.52 17.28 -0.71
CA GLY A 142 -7.33 15.84 -0.85
C GLY A 142 -6.86 15.18 0.44
N LEU A 143 -5.93 15.77 1.17
CA LEU A 143 -5.47 15.27 2.47
C LEU A 143 -6.57 15.28 3.53
N ALA A 144 -7.38 16.33 3.59
CA ALA A 144 -8.52 16.40 4.49
C ALA A 144 -9.57 15.32 4.16
N SER A 145 -9.82 15.09 2.86
CA SER A 145 -10.74 14.04 2.41
C SER A 145 -10.22 12.63 2.75
N LEU A 146 -8.91 12.39 2.60
CA LEU A 146 -8.28 11.13 3.01
C LEU A 146 -8.41 10.91 4.52
N GLY A 147 -8.23 11.95 5.35
CA GLY A 147 -8.45 11.87 6.80
C GLY A 147 -9.85 11.39 7.12
N LYS A 148 -10.88 12.03 6.56
CA LYS A 148 -12.28 11.61 6.73
C LYS A 148 -12.53 10.18 6.24
N GLY A 149 -11.89 9.78 5.15
CA GLY A 149 -11.99 8.42 4.61
C GLY A 149 -11.40 7.39 5.58
N VAL A 150 -10.24 7.66 6.18
CA VAL A 150 -9.62 6.81 7.21
C VAL A 150 -10.53 6.67 8.41
N ASP A 151 -11.08 7.78 8.94
CA ASP A 151 -12.01 7.78 10.07
C ASP A 151 -13.29 6.98 9.75
N SER A 152 -13.81 7.11 8.53
CA SER A 152 -15.00 6.37 8.06
C SER A 152 -14.74 4.86 8.02
N VAL A 153 -13.60 4.41 7.49
CA VAL A 153 -13.24 2.98 7.49
C VAL A 153 -13.07 2.47 8.91
N GLY A 154 -12.45 3.24 9.81
CA GLY A 154 -12.32 2.90 11.22
C GLY A 154 -13.67 2.69 11.89
N SER A 155 -14.61 3.61 11.68
CA SER A 155 -15.97 3.53 12.21
C SER A 155 -16.75 2.34 11.67
N LEU A 156 -16.67 2.08 10.36
CA LEU A 156 -17.36 0.95 9.72
C LEU A 156 -16.81 -0.40 10.21
N ALA A 157 -15.49 -0.51 10.33
CA ALA A 157 -14.84 -1.72 10.84
C ALA A 157 -15.21 -1.96 12.32
N GLY A 158 -15.23 -0.91 13.14
CA GLY A 158 -15.69 -0.97 14.53
C GLY A 158 -17.13 -1.41 14.64
N GLY A 159 -18.03 -0.84 13.83
CA GLY A 159 -19.43 -1.25 13.73
C GLY A 159 -19.64 -2.70 13.29
N ALA A 160 -18.71 -3.24 12.51
CA ALA A 160 -18.65 -4.64 12.11
C ALA A 160 -18.00 -5.57 13.17
N GLY A 161 -17.69 -5.07 14.37
CA GLY A 161 -17.05 -5.82 15.44
C GLY A 161 -15.55 -6.10 15.21
N VAL A 162 -14.90 -5.32 14.35
CA VAL A 162 -13.47 -5.45 14.03
C VAL A 162 -12.79 -4.07 14.20
N PRO A 163 -12.65 -3.58 15.44
CA PRO A 163 -12.08 -2.27 15.69
C PRO A 163 -10.62 -2.18 15.23
N ILE A 164 -10.28 -1.08 14.57
CA ILE A 164 -8.91 -0.78 14.13
C ILE A 164 -8.26 0.13 15.17
N THR A 165 -7.06 -0.23 15.61
CA THR A 165 -6.23 0.61 16.47
C THR A 165 -5.02 1.09 15.69
N ASP A 166 -4.70 2.38 15.74
CA ASP A 166 -3.50 2.95 15.13
C ASP A 166 -2.24 2.37 15.77
N ILE A 167 -1.45 1.62 15.01
CA ILE A 167 -0.28 0.89 15.54
C ILE A 167 0.99 1.76 15.52
N ALA A 168 1.02 2.84 14.75
CA ALA A 168 2.23 3.68 14.59
C ALA A 168 2.52 4.63 15.78
N HIS A 169 1.91 4.43 16.95
CA HIS A 169 2.17 5.26 18.14
C HIS A 169 3.55 5.03 18.77
N GLY A 170 4.27 3.97 18.38
CA GLY A 170 5.53 3.53 18.97
C GLY A 170 6.75 3.44 18.04
N LEU A 171 6.62 3.86 16.77
CA LEU A 171 7.73 3.81 15.78
C LEU A 171 8.40 5.18 15.61
#